data_8a7ad8197299c46b791086852bfd1289
#
_entry.id   8a7ad8197299c46b791086852bfd1289
#
_cell.length_a   1.000
_cell.length_b   1.000
_cell.length_c   1.000
_cell.angle_alpha   90.00
_cell.angle_beta   90.00
_cell.angle_gamma   90.00
#
_symmetry.space_group_name_H-M   'P 1'
#
loop_
_entity.id
_entity.type
_entity.pdbx_description
1 polymer ?
#
loop_
_entity_poly.entity_id
_entity_poly.type
_entity_poly.pdbx_seq_one_letter_code
_entity_poly.pdbx_strand_id
1 'polypeptide(L)'
;MTRYAMVIDQRRCIGCHSCTVAFRTWNDLPLDIIYNPVVTEGAQGKWPHVHRTYTPTLCMHCANPECVPCCPTGASQQDDDGVVWVDSKKCMACKVCVNACPYGMRDTSVLGPRLHRFV
;
A
#
# COMPACT_ATOMS: atom_id res chain seq x y z
N MET A 1 4.36 7.45 22.23
CA MET A 1 4.24 7.05 20.81
C MET A 1 3.60 5.68 20.74
N THR A 2 2.44 5.59 20.14
CA THR A 2 1.74 4.32 19.98
C THR A 2 1.87 3.89 18.52
N ARG A 3 2.60 2.81 18.26
CA ARG A 3 2.70 2.22 16.92
C ARG A 3 1.66 1.11 16.80
N TYR A 4 0.84 1.21 15.78
CA TYR A 4 -0.14 0.18 15.45
C TYR A 4 0.45 -0.84 14.49
N ALA A 5 -0.05 -2.08 14.57
CA ALA A 5 0.30 -3.15 13.66
C ALA A 5 -0.97 -3.82 13.15
N MET A 6 -0.97 -4.23 11.90
CA MET A 6 -2.05 -5.03 11.30
C MET A 6 -1.55 -6.46 11.07
N VAL A 7 -2.34 -7.43 11.52
CA VAL A 7 -2.07 -8.84 11.28
C VAL A 7 -2.92 -9.33 10.13
N ILE A 8 -2.27 -9.88 9.08
CA ILE A 8 -2.93 -10.46 7.92
C ILE A 8 -2.67 -11.97 7.91
N ASP A 9 -3.72 -12.77 8.15
CA ASP A 9 -3.62 -14.24 8.08
C ASP A 9 -3.93 -14.71 6.64
N GLN A 10 -2.88 -14.98 5.89
CA GLN A 10 -2.98 -15.45 4.51
C GLN A 10 -3.69 -16.80 4.38
N ARG A 11 -3.65 -17.65 5.43
CA ARG A 11 -4.32 -18.96 5.40
C ARG A 11 -5.83 -18.86 5.41
N ARG A 12 -6.37 -17.73 5.88
CA ARG A 12 -7.80 -17.43 5.90
C ARG A 12 -8.25 -16.57 4.72
N CYS A 13 -7.33 -16.05 3.93
CA CYS A 13 -7.66 -15.21 2.80
C CYS A 13 -8.19 -16.06 1.64
N ILE A 14 -9.37 -15.71 1.15
CA ILE A 14 -10.03 -16.37 0.02
C ILE A 14 -9.96 -15.53 -1.26
N GLY A 15 -9.27 -14.40 -1.25
CA GLY A 15 -9.12 -13.52 -2.41
C GLY A 15 -10.41 -12.80 -2.84
N CYS A 16 -11.32 -12.54 -1.92
CA CYS A 16 -12.61 -11.90 -2.22
C CYS A 16 -12.52 -10.39 -2.53
N HIS A 17 -11.36 -9.77 -2.36
CA HIS A 17 -11.10 -8.33 -2.57
C HIS A 17 -11.95 -7.36 -1.72
N SER A 18 -12.71 -7.85 -0.75
CA SER A 18 -13.53 -6.98 0.12
C SER A 18 -12.71 -5.93 0.86
N CYS A 19 -11.49 -6.26 1.29
CA CYS A 19 -10.56 -5.31 1.91
C CYS A 19 -10.16 -4.18 0.95
N THR A 20 -9.92 -4.50 -0.32
CA THR A 20 -9.60 -3.51 -1.37
C THR A 20 -10.77 -2.57 -1.62
N VAL A 21 -11.97 -3.12 -1.72
CA VAL A 21 -13.21 -2.34 -1.94
C VAL A 21 -13.51 -1.46 -0.73
N ALA A 22 -13.45 -2.02 0.48
CA ALA A 22 -13.68 -1.28 1.72
C ALA A 22 -12.70 -0.12 1.88
N PHE A 23 -11.42 -0.36 1.64
CA PHE A 23 -10.39 0.68 1.71
C PHE A 23 -10.62 1.80 0.69
N ARG A 24 -10.98 1.44 -0.54
CA ARG A 24 -11.31 2.40 -1.60
C ARG A 24 -12.52 3.25 -1.22
N THR A 25 -13.60 2.63 -0.77
CA THR A 25 -14.84 3.33 -0.39
C THR A 25 -14.62 4.26 0.80
N TRP A 26 -13.87 3.79 1.80
CA TRP A 26 -13.57 4.59 2.99
C TRP A 26 -12.75 5.85 2.67
N ASN A 27 -11.81 5.74 1.72
CA ASN A 27 -10.92 6.83 1.35
C ASN A 27 -11.38 7.61 0.11
N ASP A 28 -12.56 7.32 -0.45
CA ASP A 28 -13.12 7.96 -1.65
C ASP A 28 -12.12 7.97 -2.82
N LEU A 29 -11.51 6.81 -3.10
CA LEU A 29 -10.50 6.67 -4.13
C LEU A 29 -11.11 6.47 -5.51
N PRO A 30 -10.51 7.05 -6.58
CA PRO A 30 -10.88 6.76 -7.95
C PRO A 30 -10.72 5.27 -8.32
N LEU A 31 -11.38 4.84 -9.38
CA LEU A 31 -11.44 3.43 -9.79
C LEU A 31 -10.09 2.88 -10.27
N ASP A 32 -9.22 3.72 -10.76
CA ASP A 32 -7.90 3.41 -11.28
C ASP A 32 -6.82 3.25 -10.21
N ILE A 33 -7.14 3.59 -8.94
CA ILE A 33 -6.18 3.56 -7.84
C ILE A 33 -6.46 2.41 -6.89
N ILE A 34 -5.44 1.62 -6.63
CA ILE A 34 -5.49 0.49 -5.71
C ILE A 34 -4.28 0.56 -4.76
N TYR A 35 -4.52 0.96 -3.50
CA TYR A 35 -3.47 0.98 -2.46
C TYR A 35 -3.37 -0.29 -1.64
N ASN A 36 -4.32 -1.17 -1.80
CA ASN A 36 -4.45 -2.40 -1.05
C ASN A 36 -4.75 -3.53 -2.05
N PRO A 37 -3.80 -3.87 -2.93
CA PRO A 37 -3.97 -4.97 -3.86
C PRO A 37 -3.90 -6.31 -3.12
N VAL A 38 -4.70 -7.27 -3.59
CA VAL A 38 -4.57 -8.67 -3.19
C VAL A 38 -3.77 -9.39 -4.28
N VAL A 39 -2.51 -9.67 -3.98
CA VAL A 39 -1.66 -10.42 -4.90
C VAL A 39 -2.12 -11.87 -4.92
N THR A 40 -2.32 -12.40 -6.12
CA THR A 40 -2.72 -13.79 -6.31
C THR A 40 -1.56 -14.57 -6.91
N GLU A 41 -1.08 -15.55 -6.19
CA GLU A 41 -0.15 -16.53 -6.73
C GLU A 41 -0.93 -17.53 -7.60
N GLY A 42 -0.31 -18.00 -8.66
CA GLY A 42 -0.91 -19.00 -9.53
C GLY A 42 -1.28 -20.29 -8.80
N ALA A 43 -2.12 -21.12 -9.42
CA ALA A 43 -2.44 -22.42 -8.86
C ALA A 43 -1.18 -23.27 -8.71
N GLN A 44 -0.96 -23.80 -7.53
CA GLN A 44 0.20 -24.63 -7.16
C GLN A 44 -0.26 -26.05 -6.79
N GLY A 45 0.61 -27.04 -7.04
CA GLY A 45 0.32 -28.44 -6.77
C GLY A 45 -0.15 -29.22 -7.99
N LYS A 46 -0.53 -30.49 -7.77
CA LYS A 46 -1.06 -31.40 -8.78
C LYS A 46 -2.43 -31.89 -8.35
N TRP A 47 -3.34 -32.03 -9.31
CA TRP A 47 -4.67 -32.59 -9.04
C TRP A 47 -4.56 -33.95 -8.32
N PRO A 48 -5.34 -34.21 -7.23
CA PRO A 48 -6.41 -33.37 -6.66
C PRO A 48 -5.94 -32.34 -5.63
N HIS A 49 -4.65 -32.24 -5.31
CA HIS A 49 -4.09 -31.36 -4.29
C HIS A 49 -3.61 -30.03 -4.86
N VAL A 50 -4.55 -29.24 -5.39
CA VAL A 50 -4.28 -27.91 -5.93
C VAL A 50 -4.68 -26.84 -4.91
N HIS A 51 -3.81 -25.85 -4.67
CA HIS A 51 -4.10 -24.71 -3.83
C HIS A 51 -3.68 -23.40 -4.49
N ARG A 52 -4.24 -22.31 -4.02
CA ARG A 52 -3.92 -20.94 -4.44
C ARG A 52 -3.76 -20.05 -3.22
N THR A 53 -2.73 -19.25 -3.20
CA THR A 53 -2.44 -18.32 -2.12
C THR A 53 -2.83 -16.90 -2.53
N TYR A 54 -3.43 -16.17 -1.61
CA TYR A 54 -3.81 -14.78 -1.76
C TYR A 54 -3.12 -13.96 -0.68
N THR A 55 -2.45 -12.89 -1.08
CA THR A 55 -1.69 -12.03 -0.18
C THR A 55 -2.22 -10.61 -0.27
N PRO A 56 -3.08 -10.17 0.66
CA PRO A 56 -3.40 -8.76 0.81
C PRO A 56 -2.15 -7.98 1.18
N THR A 57 -1.87 -6.92 0.45
CA THR A 57 -0.68 -6.09 0.68
C THR A 57 -1.08 -4.65 0.98
N LEU A 58 -0.30 -4.00 1.83
CA LEU A 58 -0.49 -2.62 2.27
C LEU A 58 0.87 -1.93 2.41
N CYS A 59 0.88 -0.61 2.55
CA CYS A 59 2.09 0.09 2.96
C CYS A 59 2.55 -0.43 4.33
N MET A 60 3.83 -0.80 4.44
CA MET A 60 4.38 -1.38 5.66
C MET A 60 4.76 -0.32 6.70
N HIS A 61 4.64 0.98 6.39
CA HIS A 61 5.07 2.07 7.25
C HIS A 61 6.44 1.76 7.89
N CYS A 62 7.43 1.49 7.03
CA CYS A 62 8.76 1.02 7.41
C CYS A 62 9.38 1.87 8.52
N ALA A 63 10.17 1.25 9.41
CA ALA A 63 10.92 1.99 10.42
C ALA A 63 11.96 2.94 9.79
N ASN A 64 12.60 2.48 8.71
CA ASN A 64 13.51 3.27 7.88
C ASN A 64 12.96 3.29 6.44
N PRO A 65 12.04 4.22 6.12
CA PRO A 65 11.39 4.22 4.83
C PRO A 65 12.27 4.86 3.76
N GLU A 66 12.82 4.07 2.84
CA GLU A 66 13.64 4.55 1.69
C GLU A 66 12.88 5.56 0.81
N CYS A 67 11.56 5.47 0.78
CA CYS A 67 10.72 6.39 0.02
C CYS A 67 10.63 7.81 0.60
N VAL A 68 11.15 8.05 1.80
CA VAL A 68 11.21 9.39 2.42
C VAL A 68 12.46 10.13 1.98
N PRO A 69 13.69 9.63 2.21
CA PRO A 69 14.91 10.34 1.84
C PRO A 69 15.10 10.47 0.31
N CYS A 70 14.52 9.57 -0.48
CA CYS A 70 14.63 9.65 -1.94
C CYS A 70 13.73 10.73 -2.56
N CYS A 71 12.83 11.36 -1.81
CA CYS A 71 11.91 12.36 -2.33
C CYS A 71 12.60 13.71 -2.51
N PRO A 72 12.77 14.23 -3.75
CA PRO A 72 13.50 15.48 -3.99
C PRO A 72 12.77 16.72 -3.49
N THR A 73 11.42 16.65 -3.38
CA THR A 73 10.61 17.78 -2.92
C THR A 73 10.27 17.71 -1.43
N GLY A 74 10.68 16.64 -0.74
CA GLY A 74 10.29 16.39 0.65
C GLY A 74 8.78 16.16 0.84
N ALA A 75 8.08 15.76 -0.22
CA ALA A 75 6.66 15.45 -0.16
C ALA A 75 6.37 14.15 0.60
N SER A 76 7.28 13.16 0.53
CA SER A 76 7.18 11.93 1.30
C SER A 76 7.74 12.16 2.69
N GLN A 77 6.92 11.92 3.71
CA GLN A 77 7.24 12.22 5.11
C GLN A 77 6.89 11.04 6.01
N GLN A 78 7.50 11.01 7.18
CA GLN A 78 7.18 10.08 8.25
C GLN A 78 6.88 10.85 9.53
N ASP A 79 5.76 10.55 10.15
CA ASP A 79 5.36 11.13 11.43
C ASP A 79 6.06 10.44 12.61
N ASP A 80 6.01 11.07 13.78
CA ASP A 80 6.55 10.53 15.03
C ASP A 80 5.93 9.18 15.43
N ASP A 81 4.70 8.93 15.03
CA ASP A 81 4.00 7.64 15.20
C ASP A 81 4.45 6.57 14.20
N GLY A 82 5.37 6.91 13.31
CA GLY A 82 5.90 6.01 12.29
C GLY A 82 5.04 5.86 11.04
N VAL A 83 3.99 6.68 10.91
CA VAL A 83 3.13 6.68 9.72
C VAL A 83 3.84 7.39 8.57
N VAL A 84 3.97 6.71 7.44
CA VAL A 84 4.56 7.27 6.22
C VAL A 84 3.44 7.77 5.31
N TRP A 85 3.52 9.03 4.89
CA TRP A 85 2.50 9.69 4.09
C TRP A 85 3.11 10.59 3.01
N VAL A 86 2.29 11.11 2.10
CA VAL A 86 2.72 12.01 1.03
C VAL A 86 1.92 13.29 1.07
N ASP A 87 2.62 14.42 1.09
CA ASP A 87 2.00 15.73 0.90
C ASP A 87 1.75 15.98 -0.60
N SER A 88 0.47 15.91 -0.99
CA SER A 88 0.05 16.10 -2.38
C SER A 88 0.38 17.49 -2.94
N LYS A 89 0.50 18.50 -2.07
CA LYS A 89 0.84 19.88 -2.50
C LYS A 89 2.30 20.04 -2.89
N LYS A 90 3.18 19.23 -2.28
CA LYS A 90 4.63 19.22 -2.56
C LYS A 90 5.02 18.17 -3.60
N CYS A 91 4.17 17.20 -3.86
CA CYS A 91 4.46 16.10 -4.76
C CYS A 91 4.44 16.55 -6.21
N MET A 92 5.55 16.34 -6.92
CA MET A 92 5.70 16.61 -8.35
C MET A 92 5.51 15.37 -9.25
N ALA A 93 5.04 14.26 -8.71
CA ALA A 93 4.79 13.00 -9.41
C ALA A 93 6.01 12.39 -10.14
N CYS A 94 7.22 12.61 -9.64
CA CYS A 94 8.46 12.13 -10.27
C CYS A 94 8.68 10.62 -10.21
N LYS A 95 7.85 9.87 -9.48
CA LYS A 95 7.87 8.40 -9.31
C LYS A 95 9.13 7.81 -8.67
N VAL A 96 10.06 8.59 -8.17
CA VAL A 96 11.27 8.09 -7.50
C VAL A 96 10.92 7.21 -6.29
N CYS A 97 9.95 7.65 -5.47
CA CYS A 97 9.49 6.88 -4.31
C CYS A 97 8.78 5.56 -4.68
N VAL A 98 8.18 5.49 -5.89
CA VAL A 98 7.58 4.25 -6.41
C VAL A 98 8.67 3.22 -6.68
N ASN A 99 9.76 3.63 -7.32
CA ASN A 99 10.89 2.74 -7.61
C ASN A 99 11.69 2.37 -6.36
N ALA A 100 11.73 3.26 -5.36
CA ALA A 100 12.41 3.01 -4.09
C ALA A 100 11.66 2.04 -3.17
N CYS A 101 10.35 1.86 -3.37
CA CYS A 101 9.56 0.96 -2.53
C CYS A 101 9.74 -0.51 -2.93
N PRO A 102 10.37 -1.37 -2.09
CA PRO A 102 10.58 -2.78 -2.43
C PRO A 102 9.28 -3.58 -2.47
N TYR A 103 8.21 -3.06 -1.89
CA TYR A 103 6.89 -3.72 -1.84
C TYR A 103 5.94 -3.25 -2.93
N GLY A 104 6.32 -2.26 -3.72
CA GLY A 104 5.47 -1.70 -4.77
C GLY A 104 4.19 -1.01 -4.25
N MET A 105 4.21 -0.52 -2.99
CA MET A 105 3.03 0.06 -2.33
C MET A 105 2.92 1.59 -2.51
N ARG A 106 3.60 2.15 -3.49
CA ARG A 106 3.53 3.57 -3.83
C ARG A 106 2.86 3.76 -5.18
N ASP A 107 1.95 4.70 -5.25
CA ASP A 107 1.33 5.13 -6.49
C ASP A 107 1.40 6.67 -6.57
N THR A 108 1.67 7.20 -7.74
CA THR A 108 1.73 8.64 -8.01
C THR A 108 0.56 9.15 -8.82
N SER A 109 -0.37 8.28 -9.20
CA SER A 109 -1.58 8.68 -9.92
C SER A 109 -2.53 9.53 -9.08
N VAL A 110 -2.22 9.66 -7.78
CA VAL A 110 -3.04 10.42 -6.83
C VAL A 110 -2.45 11.79 -6.55
N LEU A 111 -2.58 12.68 -7.48
CA LEU A 111 -2.38 14.12 -7.28
C LEU A 111 -3.67 14.80 -6.78
N GLY A 112 -4.49 14.11 -6.01
CA GLY A 112 -5.72 14.64 -5.43
C GLY A 112 -5.52 15.15 -4.00
N PRO A 113 -6.24 16.21 -3.57
CA PRO A 113 -6.04 16.87 -2.29
C PRO A 113 -6.47 16.06 -1.05
N ARG A 114 -6.87 14.81 -1.18
CA ARG A 114 -7.53 14.03 -0.12
C ARG A 114 -6.73 12.88 0.49
N LEU A 115 -5.52 12.58 0.01
CA LEU A 115 -4.74 11.46 0.54
C LEU A 115 -3.62 11.94 1.45
N HIS A 116 -3.99 12.44 2.60
CA HIS A 116 -3.05 12.88 3.62
C HIS A 116 -2.63 11.78 4.61
N ARG A 117 -3.29 10.62 4.63
CA ARG A 117 -2.94 9.54 5.57
C ARG A 117 -3.32 8.17 5.01
N PHE A 118 -2.31 7.34 4.83
CA PHE A 118 -2.50 5.90 4.76
C PHE A 118 -2.65 5.38 6.20
N VAL A 119 -3.84 5.20 6.67
CA VAL A 119 -4.13 4.48 7.93
C VAL A 119 -5.05 3.33 7.63
#